data_8bf3dc5dc255726369ae69f1b0b7ec69
#
_entry.id   8bf3dc5dc255726369ae69f1b0b7ec69
#
_cell.length_a   1.000
_cell.length_b   1.000
_cell.length_c   1.000
_cell.angle_alpha   90.00
_cell.angle_beta   90.00
_cell.angle_gamma   90.00
#
_symmetry.space_group_name_H-M   'P 1'
#
loop_
_entity.id
_entity.type
_entity.pdbx_description
1 polymer ?
#
loop_
_entity_poly.entity_id
_entity_poly.type
_entity_poly.pdbx_seq_one_letter_code
_entity_poly.pdbx_strand_id
1 'polypeptide(L)'
;MLFDLAMTFWQWTIVICLILIGFIINSFDKKEEKRIGFTYMDMPKMQPVPIATKGKGFWKGIWMWITGVRQWKVCEDFHYTINGEGYMIPAGFQFDGASVPKFLATFLSPVGVLLMGGLVHDYGYRYGCLKRVTGEHTDRMTQKELDVIFRDICIEVNGFKVLNYLAWAALYVFGFVAWGKNRKAIP
;
A
#
# COMPACT_ATOMS: atom_id res chain seq x y z
N MET A 1 -8.21 26.46 -25.02
CA MET A 1 -6.96 25.75 -25.41
C MET A 1 -6.26 25.10 -24.25
N LEU A 2 -5.72 25.80 -23.23
CA LEU A 2 -5.09 25.17 -22.06
C LEU A 2 -6.08 24.36 -21.21
N PHE A 3 -7.29 24.87 -21.02
CA PHE A 3 -8.35 24.17 -20.28
C PHE A 3 -8.82 22.91 -21.01
N ASP A 4 -8.93 22.95 -22.33
CA ASP A 4 -9.32 21.79 -23.13
C ASP A 4 -8.24 20.70 -23.12
N LEU A 5 -6.97 21.11 -23.11
CA LEU A 5 -5.84 20.18 -22.94
C LEU A 5 -5.88 19.51 -21.55
N ALA A 6 -6.13 20.29 -20.50
CA ALA A 6 -6.26 19.76 -19.15
C ALA A 6 -7.44 18.78 -19.01
N MET A 7 -8.57 19.07 -19.67
CA MET A 7 -9.73 18.18 -19.69
C MET A 7 -9.50 16.91 -20.51
N THR A 8 -8.72 17.01 -21.61
CA THR A 8 -8.37 15.84 -22.43
C THR A 8 -7.38 14.91 -21.72
N PHE A 9 -6.44 15.50 -20.96
CA PHE A 9 -5.37 14.77 -20.26
C PHE A 9 -5.48 14.92 -18.73
N TRP A 10 -6.69 15.00 -18.18
CA TRP A 10 -6.93 15.24 -16.75
C TRP A 10 -6.16 14.27 -15.85
N GLN A 11 -5.97 13.04 -16.28
CA GLN A 11 -5.20 12.03 -15.53
C GLN A 11 -3.73 12.46 -15.38
N TRP A 12 -3.12 12.94 -16.46
CA TRP A 12 -1.74 13.46 -16.46
C TRP A 12 -1.62 14.75 -15.66
N THR A 13 -2.63 15.60 -15.73
CA THR A 13 -2.69 16.83 -14.92
C THR A 13 -2.69 16.50 -13.44
N ILE A 14 -3.47 15.51 -13.01
CA ILE A 14 -3.47 15.03 -11.61
C ILE A 14 -2.09 14.48 -11.24
N VAL A 15 -1.48 13.65 -12.08
CA VAL A 15 -0.15 13.08 -11.82
C VAL A 15 0.89 14.20 -11.65
N ILE A 16 0.89 15.19 -12.54
CA ILE A 16 1.81 16.33 -12.46
C ILE A 16 1.57 17.15 -11.18
N CYS A 17 0.31 17.44 -10.83
CA CYS A 17 -0.02 18.14 -9.59
C CYS A 17 0.46 17.35 -8.36
N LEU A 18 0.26 16.05 -8.34
CA LEU A 18 0.73 15.19 -7.25
C LEU A 18 2.26 15.19 -7.16
N ILE A 19 2.97 15.14 -8.29
CA ILE A 19 4.43 15.25 -8.33
C ILE A 19 4.89 16.58 -7.75
N LEU A 20 4.27 17.69 -8.14
CA LEU A 20 4.59 19.03 -7.62
C LEU A 20 4.32 19.12 -6.11
N ILE A 21 3.20 18.59 -5.65
CA ILE A 21 2.88 18.50 -4.21
C ILE A 21 3.93 17.68 -3.47
N GLY A 22 4.34 16.53 -4.02
CA GLY A 22 5.39 15.70 -3.44
C GLY A 22 6.74 16.43 -3.36
N PHE A 23 7.11 17.21 -4.38
CA PHE A 23 8.30 18.06 -4.35
C PHE A 23 8.21 19.14 -3.27
N ILE A 24 7.07 19.79 -3.13
CA ILE A 24 6.81 20.81 -2.11
C ILE A 24 6.96 20.18 -0.71
N ILE A 25 6.27 19.06 -0.46
CA ILE A 25 6.33 18.35 0.83
C ILE A 25 7.78 17.93 1.14
N ASN A 26 8.49 17.33 0.18
CA ASN A 26 9.89 16.93 0.36
C ASN A 26 10.82 18.12 0.61
N SER A 27 10.50 19.30 0.07
CA SER A 27 11.30 20.53 0.29
C SER A 27 11.09 21.12 1.69
N PHE A 28 9.92 20.91 2.29
CA PHE A 28 9.61 21.35 3.66
C PHE A 28 10.07 20.35 4.72
N ASP A 29 10.31 19.10 4.35
CA ASP A 29 10.75 18.03 5.26
C ASP A 29 12.28 18.12 5.51
N LYS A 30 12.71 19.26 6.06
CA LYS A 30 14.12 19.50 6.44
C LYS A 30 14.52 18.88 7.78
N LYS A 31 13.58 18.31 8.54
CA LYS A 31 13.89 17.52 9.71
C LYS A 31 14.27 16.12 9.27
N GLU A 32 15.49 15.72 9.59
CA GLU A 32 15.86 14.29 9.64
C GLU A 32 15.00 13.62 10.71
N GLU A 33 13.75 13.33 10.39
CA GLU A 33 12.98 12.36 11.15
C GLU A 33 13.75 11.05 11.07
N LYS A 34 14.06 10.50 12.23
CA LYS A 34 14.74 9.21 12.39
C LYS A 34 13.95 8.17 11.58
N ARG A 35 14.44 7.86 10.38
CA ARG A 35 13.80 6.92 9.48
C ARG A 35 13.75 5.55 10.12
N ILE A 36 12.72 4.81 9.77
CA ILE A 36 12.55 3.43 10.19
C ILE A 36 13.66 2.60 9.53
N GLY A 37 14.47 1.92 10.34
CA GLY A 37 15.39 0.90 9.83
C GLY A 37 14.58 -0.34 9.46
N PHE A 38 14.32 -0.55 8.16
CA PHE A 38 13.57 -1.70 7.67
C PHE A 38 14.51 -2.72 7.01
N THR A 39 14.47 -3.97 7.47
CA THR A 39 15.22 -5.06 6.84
C THR A 39 14.35 -6.32 6.70
N TYR A 40 14.69 -7.14 5.72
CA TYR A 40 14.06 -8.44 5.47
C TYR A 40 15.10 -9.40 4.90
N MET A 41 14.95 -10.69 5.13
CA MET A 41 15.90 -11.71 4.65
C MET A 41 15.59 -12.12 3.22
N ASP A 42 14.33 -12.45 2.95
CA ASP A 42 13.87 -12.93 1.65
C ASP A 42 12.66 -12.13 1.16
N MET A 43 12.48 -12.09 -0.16
CA MET A 43 11.27 -11.49 -0.74
C MET A 43 10.03 -12.30 -0.37
N PRO A 44 8.88 -11.64 -0.09
CA PRO A 44 7.65 -12.36 0.23
C PRO A 44 7.22 -13.24 -0.95
N LYS A 45 7.04 -14.54 -0.70
CA LYS A 45 6.49 -15.46 -1.68
C LYS A 45 4.99 -15.28 -1.78
N MET A 46 4.51 -14.92 -2.95
CA MET A 46 3.11 -14.57 -3.16
C MET A 46 2.56 -15.23 -4.41
N GLN A 47 1.25 -15.52 -4.38
CA GLN A 47 0.52 -16.00 -5.54
C GLN A 47 -0.71 -15.12 -5.79
N PRO A 48 -1.08 -14.89 -7.07
CA PRO A 48 -2.31 -14.18 -7.39
C PRO A 48 -3.52 -15.03 -7.00
N VAL A 49 -4.55 -14.38 -6.45
CA VAL A 49 -5.84 -15.02 -6.16
C VAL A 49 -6.74 -14.88 -7.38
N PRO A 50 -7.20 -15.98 -8.00
CA PRO A 50 -8.08 -15.91 -9.16
C PRO A 50 -9.40 -15.22 -8.82
N ILE A 51 -9.89 -14.36 -9.72
CA ILE A 51 -11.24 -13.81 -9.62
C ILE A 51 -12.23 -14.92 -9.99
N ALA A 52 -13.04 -15.38 -9.01
CA ALA A 52 -13.97 -16.47 -9.19
C ALA A 52 -15.19 -16.06 -10.03
N THR A 53 -15.05 -16.08 -11.36
CA THR A 53 -16.12 -15.76 -12.33
C THR A 53 -16.92 -16.98 -12.76
N LYS A 54 -16.39 -18.19 -12.54
CA LYS A 54 -17.03 -19.45 -12.92
C LYS A 54 -18.41 -19.61 -12.25
N GLY A 55 -19.44 -19.88 -13.03
CA GLY A 55 -20.81 -20.07 -12.53
C GLY A 55 -21.58 -18.81 -12.18
N LYS A 56 -21.03 -17.62 -12.45
CA LYS A 56 -21.68 -16.33 -12.10
C LYS A 56 -22.58 -15.76 -13.21
N GLY A 57 -22.67 -16.43 -14.37
CA GLY A 57 -23.37 -15.91 -15.55
C GLY A 57 -22.53 -14.87 -16.32
N PHE A 58 -22.83 -14.69 -17.60
CA PHE A 58 -22.03 -13.91 -18.54
C PHE A 58 -21.85 -12.43 -18.09
N TRP A 59 -22.92 -11.70 -17.85
CA TRP A 59 -22.88 -10.30 -17.49
C TRP A 59 -22.24 -10.03 -16.12
N LYS A 60 -22.56 -10.89 -15.15
CA LYS A 60 -21.96 -10.79 -13.83
C LYS A 60 -20.48 -11.16 -13.85
N GLY A 61 -20.09 -12.13 -14.68
CA GLY A 61 -18.71 -12.51 -14.90
C GLY A 61 -17.88 -11.34 -15.50
N ILE A 62 -18.40 -10.68 -16.54
CA ILE A 62 -17.78 -9.49 -17.15
C ILE A 62 -17.66 -8.35 -16.11
N TRP A 63 -18.74 -8.07 -15.37
CA TRP A 63 -18.72 -7.03 -14.33
C TRP A 63 -17.65 -7.31 -13.28
N MET A 64 -17.59 -8.54 -12.78
CA MET A 64 -16.56 -8.96 -11.82
C MET A 64 -15.15 -8.89 -12.40
N TRP A 65 -14.98 -9.20 -13.69
CA TRP A 65 -13.67 -9.08 -14.35
C TRP A 65 -13.21 -7.62 -14.49
N ILE A 66 -14.13 -6.71 -14.80
CA ILE A 66 -13.83 -5.28 -14.95
C ILE A 66 -13.62 -4.60 -13.60
N THR A 67 -14.46 -4.92 -12.60
CA THR A 67 -14.48 -4.26 -11.29
C THR A 67 -13.75 -5.03 -10.21
N GLY A 68 -13.46 -6.32 -10.44
CA GLY A 68 -12.82 -7.20 -9.46
C GLY A 68 -11.44 -6.68 -9.05
N VAL A 69 -11.24 -6.63 -7.74
CA VAL A 69 -9.94 -6.27 -7.15
C VAL A 69 -9.00 -7.46 -7.30
N ARG A 70 -7.82 -7.23 -7.85
CA ARG A 70 -6.77 -8.25 -7.92
C ARG A 70 -6.16 -8.42 -6.53
N GLN A 71 -6.27 -9.62 -6.00
CA GLN A 71 -5.72 -9.94 -4.69
C GLN A 71 -4.51 -10.85 -4.83
N TRP A 72 -3.59 -10.72 -3.88
CA TRP A 72 -2.43 -11.56 -3.71
C TRP A 72 -2.51 -12.26 -2.37
N LYS A 73 -2.01 -13.48 -2.31
CA LYS A 73 -1.94 -14.27 -1.10
C LYS A 73 -0.48 -14.56 -0.77
N VAL A 74 -0.09 -14.30 0.47
CA VAL A 74 1.22 -14.69 0.99
C VAL A 74 1.26 -16.20 1.18
N CYS A 75 2.25 -16.87 0.61
CA CYS A 75 2.35 -18.33 0.59
C CYS A 75 3.05 -18.89 1.84
N GLU A 76 4.01 -18.16 2.37
CA GLU A 76 4.83 -18.53 3.54
C GLU A 76 4.90 -17.33 4.48
N ASP A 77 5.22 -17.57 5.76
CA ASP A 77 5.39 -16.49 6.74
C ASP A 77 6.48 -15.54 6.27
N PHE A 78 6.14 -14.26 6.12
CA PHE A 78 7.08 -13.23 5.71
C PHE A 78 7.63 -12.52 6.94
N HIS A 79 8.94 -12.67 7.17
CA HIS A 79 9.65 -12.08 8.31
C HIS A 79 10.38 -10.80 7.89
N TYR A 80 10.26 -9.77 8.71
CA TYR A 80 10.91 -8.49 8.53
C TYR A 80 11.22 -7.83 9.87
N THR A 81 12.07 -6.82 9.87
CA THR A 81 12.36 -6.04 11.08
C THR A 81 12.05 -4.57 10.86
N ILE A 82 11.61 -3.91 11.91
CA ILE A 82 11.50 -2.46 12.00
C ILE A 82 12.28 -2.01 13.22
N ASN A 83 13.31 -1.18 13.03
CA ASN A 83 14.19 -0.68 14.08
C ASN A 83 14.83 -1.80 14.94
N GLY A 84 15.10 -2.95 14.33
CA GLY A 84 15.66 -4.12 15.00
C GLY A 84 14.66 -5.03 15.70
N GLU A 85 13.39 -4.63 15.80
CA GLU A 85 12.32 -5.51 16.29
C GLU A 85 11.79 -6.40 15.15
N GLY A 86 11.61 -7.69 15.44
CA GLY A 86 11.15 -8.70 14.49
C GLY A 86 9.64 -8.77 14.37
N TYR A 87 9.14 -8.71 13.14
CA TYR A 87 7.72 -8.82 12.80
C TYR A 87 7.50 -9.90 11.75
N MET A 88 6.24 -10.34 11.61
CA MET A 88 5.86 -11.33 10.61
C MET A 88 4.48 -11.04 10.03
N ILE A 89 4.31 -11.37 8.76
CA ILE A 89 3.01 -11.48 8.12
C ILE A 89 2.76 -12.96 7.85
N PRO A 90 1.70 -13.55 8.44
CA PRO A 90 1.48 -14.97 8.35
C PRO A 90 1.11 -15.43 6.93
N ALA A 91 1.49 -16.66 6.61
CA ALA A 91 1.03 -17.36 5.42
C ALA A 91 -0.50 -17.32 5.33
N GLY A 92 -1.01 -17.22 4.13
CA GLY A 92 -2.45 -17.13 3.89
C GLY A 92 -3.02 -15.71 3.95
N PHE A 93 -2.25 -14.71 4.41
CA PHE A 93 -2.70 -13.32 4.37
C PHE A 93 -2.97 -12.89 2.92
N GLN A 94 -4.16 -12.35 2.68
CA GLN A 94 -4.57 -11.84 1.37
C GLN A 94 -4.62 -10.32 1.42
N PHE A 95 -4.05 -9.67 0.41
CA PHE A 95 -4.04 -8.23 0.27
C PHE A 95 -4.27 -7.83 -1.19
N ASP A 96 -4.76 -6.65 -1.41
CA ASP A 96 -5.06 -6.13 -2.75
C ASP A 96 -3.97 -5.21 -3.29
N GLY A 97 -2.89 -5.08 -2.54
CA GLY A 97 -1.86 -4.09 -2.78
C GLY A 97 -2.32 -2.71 -2.30
N ALA A 98 -1.45 -1.72 -2.32
CA ALA A 98 -1.88 -0.37 -1.99
C ALA A 98 -3.12 -0.03 -2.82
N SER A 99 -4.23 0.33 -2.16
CA SER A 99 -5.49 0.73 -2.79
C SER A 99 -5.30 2.06 -3.56
N VAL A 100 -4.36 2.02 -4.48
CA VAL A 100 -4.01 3.14 -5.35
C VAL A 100 -5.10 3.25 -6.40
N PRO A 101 -5.67 4.43 -6.63
CA PRO A 101 -6.60 4.63 -7.72
C PRO A 101 -6.06 4.03 -9.02
N LYS A 102 -6.92 3.33 -9.81
CA LYS A 102 -6.50 2.54 -10.98
C LYS A 102 -5.60 3.30 -11.97
N PHE A 103 -5.78 4.61 -12.10
CA PHE A 103 -4.95 5.44 -12.97
C PHE A 103 -3.53 5.67 -12.41
N LEU A 104 -3.36 5.63 -11.08
CA LEU A 104 -2.05 5.67 -10.44
C LEU A 104 -1.39 4.29 -10.37
N ALA A 105 -2.17 3.22 -10.38
CA ALA A 105 -1.65 1.85 -10.32
C ALA A 105 -0.74 1.50 -11.52
N THR A 106 -0.86 2.21 -12.64
CA THR A 106 0.04 2.08 -13.79
C THR A 106 1.45 2.60 -13.47
N PHE A 107 1.55 3.63 -12.63
CA PHE A 107 2.82 4.25 -12.23
C PHE A 107 3.30 3.75 -10.86
N LEU A 108 2.36 3.45 -9.97
CA LEU A 108 2.58 2.98 -8.62
C LEU A 108 2.14 1.52 -8.53
N SER A 109 2.87 0.62 -9.19
CA SER A 109 2.52 -0.80 -9.12
C SER A 109 2.51 -1.27 -7.67
N PRO A 110 1.37 -1.77 -7.16
CA PRO A 110 1.28 -2.28 -5.79
C PRO A 110 2.14 -3.53 -5.57
N VAL A 111 2.62 -4.15 -6.64
CA VAL A 111 3.48 -5.35 -6.64
C VAL A 111 4.91 -5.02 -7.05
N GLY A 112 5.23 -3.75 -7.29
CA GLY A 112 6.56 -3.25 -7.64
C GLY A 112 7.25 -2.55 -6.48
N VAL A 113 7.63 -1.31 -6.71
CA VAL A 113 8.41 -0.49 -5.75
C VAL A 113 7.71 -0.24 -4.42
N LEU A 114 6.38 -0.37 -4.34
CA LEU A 114 5.60 -0.17 -3.12
C LEU A 114 5.25 -1.49 -2.40
N LEU A 115 5.71 -2.63 -2.89
CA LEU A 115 5.28 -3.94 -2.40
C LEU A 115 5.48 -4.11 -0.89
N MET A 116 6.69 -3.83 -0.39
CA MET A 116 7.02 -4.07 1.02
C MET A 116 6.21 -3.19 1.95
N GLY A 117 6.19 -1.89 1.68
CA GLY A 117 5.37 -0.95 2.45
C GLY A 117 3.88 -1.29 2.35
N GLY A 118 3.38 -1.61 1.14
CA GLY A 118 1.98 -1.98 0.90
C GLY A 118 1.57 -3.23 1.67
N LEU A 119 2.40 -4.27 1.69
CA LEU A 119 2.11 -5.52 2.38
C LEU A 119 2.00 -5.31 3.91
N VAL A 120 2.94 -4.58 4.50
CA VAL A 120 2.92 -4.25 5.94
C VAL A 120 1.74 -3.34 6.28
N HIS A 121 1.48 -2.35 5.43
CA HIS A 121 0.38 -1.40 5.57
C HIS A 121 -0.99 -2.09 5.50
N ASP A 122 -1.22 -2.97 4.52
CA ASP A 122 -2.48 -3.69 4.38
C ASP A 122 -2.74 -4.63 5.56
N TYR A 123 -1.67 -5.22 6.12
CA TYR A 123 -1.79 -6.00 7.35
C TYR A 123 -2.20 -5.11 8.53
N GLY A 124 -1.51 -3.99 8.72
CA GLY A 124 -1.81 -3.03 9.77
C GLY A 124 -3.22 -2.43 9.64
N TYR A 125 -3.64 -2.08 8.43
CA TYR A 125 -5.01 -1.58 8.17
C TYR A 125 -6.09 -2.60 8.51
N ARG A 126 -5.83 -3.90 8.23
CA ARG A 126 -6.81 -4.95 8.50
C ARG A 126 -6.97 -5.23 9.99
N TYR A 127 -5.89 -5.25 10.73
CA TYR A 127 -5.90 -5.68 12.14
C TYR A 127 -5.71 -4.54 13.14
N GLY A 128 -5.27 -3.37 12.70
CA GLY A 128 -4.95 -2.22 13.55
C GLY A 128 -3.70 -2.40 14.40
N CYS A 129 -2.83 -3.35 14.03
CA CYS A 129 -1.59 -3.69 14.74
C CYS A 129 -0.65 -4.45 13.79
N LEU A 130 0.61 -4.60 14.20
CA LEU A 130 1.57 -5.49 13.55
C LEU A 130 1.81 -6.73 14.44
N LYS A 131 2.11 -7.87 13.80
CA LYS A 131 2.39 -9.11 14.52
C LYS A 131 3.89 -9.28 14.70
N ARG A 132 4.34 -9.45 15.94
CA ARG A 132 5.74 -9.77 16.27
C ARG A 132 6.04 -11.23 15.96
N VAL A 133 7.33 -11.54 15.75
CA VAL A 133 7.81 -12.92 15.56
C VAL A 133 7.52 -13.79 16.80
N THR A 134 7.44 -13.18 17.99
CA THR A 134 7.04 -13.85 19.24
C THR A 134 5.59 -14.36 19.22
N GLY A 135 4.78 -13.96 18.22
CA GLY A 135 3.36 -14.27 18.15
C GLY A 135 2.47 -13.20 18.75
N GLU A 136 3.02 -12.26 19.52
CA GLU A 136 2.30 -11.14 20.09
C GLU A 136 1.99 -10.07 19.03
N HIS A 137 0.99 -9.24 19.30
CA HIS A 137 0.68 -8.08 18.50
C HIS A 137 1.18 -6.80 19.17
N THR A 138 1.52 -5.80 18.38
CA THR A 138 1.79 -4.45 18.89
C THR A 138 0.52 -3.87 19.51
N ASP A 139 0.68 -2.80 20.28
CA ASP A 139 -0.46 -1.97 20.65
C ASP A 139 -1.23 -1.50 19.42
N ARG A 140 -2.46 -1.06 19.63
CA ARG A 140 -3.29 -0.53 18.54
C ARG A 140 -2.63 0.69 17.93
N MET A 141 -2.46 0.62 16.61
CA MET A 141 -1.91 1.70 15.80
C MET A 141 -3.03 2.49 15.14
N THR A 142 -2.79 3.76 14.95
CA THR A 142 -3.68 4.65 14.20
C THR A 142 -3.42 4.52 12.70
N GLN A 143 -4.37 4.97 11.88
CA GLN A 143 -4.19 5.07 10.44
C GLN A 143 -2.91 5.85 10.09
N LYS A 144 -2.71 7.02 10.71
CA LYS A 144 -1.57 7.91 10.42
C LYS A 144 -0.22 7.26 10.71
N GLU A 145 -0.10 6.51 11.79
CA GLU A 145 1.13 5.77 12.12
C GLU A 145 1.44 4.72 11.06
N LEU A 146 0.43 3.98 10.61
CA LEU A 146 0.61 2.98 9.56
C LEU A 146 0.95 3.62 8.20
N ASP A 147 0.36 4.76 7.87
CA ASP A 147 0.69 5.51 6.65
C ASP A 147 2.13 6.03 6.67
N VAL A 148 2.65 6.45 7.83
CA VAL A 148 4.04 6.85 8.01
C VAL A 148 4.97 5.64 7.87
N ILE A 149 4.64 4.52 8.51
CA ILE A 149 5.40 3.26 8.38
C ILE A 149 5.48 2.82 6.92
N PHE A 150 4.36 2.87 6.19
CA PHE A 150 4.33 2.59 4.75
C PHE A 150 5.33 3.44 3.98
N ARG A 151 5.28 4.77 4.16
CA ARG A 151 6.17 5.71 3.48
C ARG A 151 7.63 5.37 3.76
N ASP A 152 7.96 5.18 5.03
CA ASP A 152 9.35 5.01 5.47
C ASP A 152 9.92 3.67 5.00
N ILE A 153 9.14 2.58 5.06
CA ILE A 153 9.52 1.29 4.48
C ILE A 153 9.77 1.45 2.98
N CYS A 154 8.87 2.10 2.24
CA CYS A 154 9.04 2.28 0.81
C CYS A 154 10.29 3.11 0.49
N ILE A 155 10.58 4.17 1.26
CA ILE A 155 11.78 4.98 1.07
C ILE A 155 13.04 4.15 1.35
N GLU A 156 13.05 3.35 2.42
CA GLU A 156 14.19 2.50 2.77
C GLU A 156 14.46 1.44 1.70
N VAL A 157 13.41 0.84 1.14
CA VAL A 157 13.55 -0.23 0.14
C VAL A 157 13.93 0.28 -1.24
N ASN A 158 13.35 1.39 -1.70
CA ASN A 158 13.51 1.85 -3.09
C ASN A 158 14.22 3.19 -3.26
N GLY A 159 14.41 3.98 -2.20
CA GLY A 159 15.07 5.28 -2.22
C GLY A 159 14.32 6.41 -2.94
N PHE A 160 13.15 6.13 -3.56
CA PHE A 160 12.38 7.07 -4.38
C PHE A 160 11.52 7.98 -3.51
N LYS A 161 12.13 8.98 -2.85
CA LYS A 161 11.41 9.86 -1.90
C LYS A 161 10.15 10.47 -2.49
N VAL A 162 10.24 11.15 -3.65
CA VAL A 162 9.11 11.85 -4.25
C VAL A 162 7.92 10.91 -4.48
N LEU A 163 8.17 9.74 -5.07
CA LEU A 163 7.14 8.74 -5.33
C LEU A 163 6.47 8.25 -4.04
N ASN A 164 7.28 7.98 -3.02
CA ASN A 164 6.79 7.45 -1.75
C ASN A 164 6.01 8.50 -0.95
N TYR A 165 6.41 9.77 -1.00
CA TYR A 165 5.62 10.86 -0.44
C TYR A 165 4.29 11.07 -1.17
N LEU A 166 4.26 10.90 -2.48
CA LEU A 166 3.00 10.94 -3.25
C LEU A 166 2.05 9.82 -2.86
N ALA A 167 2.57 8.60 -2.76
CA ALA A 167 1.78 7.45 -2.36
C ALA A 167 1.26 7.63 -0.92
N TRP A 168 2.11 8.12 -0.01
CA TRP A 168 1.73 8.46 1.35
C TRP A 168 0.66 9.56 1.42
N ALA A 169 0.81 10.65 0.65
CA ALA A 169 -0.18 11.71 0.60
C ALA A 169 -1.54 11.20 0.10
N ALA A 170 -1.55 10.31 -0.90
CA ALA A 170 -2.77 9.67 -1.38
C ALA A 170 -3.44 8.82 -0.29
N LEU A 171 -2.66 8.05 0.48
CA LEU A 171 -3.17 7.28 1.63
C LEU A 171 -3.69 8.20 2.73
N TYR A 172 -2.96 9.27 3.06
CA TYR A 172 -3.37 10.24 4.08
C TYR A 172 -4.72 10.89 3.76
N VAL A 173 -4.96 11.23 2.48
CA VAL A 173 -6.19 11.89 2.03
C VAL A 173 -7.34 10.90 1.86
N PHE A 174 -7.09 9.71 1.30
CA PHE A 174 -8.14 8.75 0.91
C PHE A 174 -8.18 7.49 1.76
N GLY A 175 -7.16 7.23 2.56
CA GLY A 175 -7.00 5.98 3.33
C GLY A 175 -8.10 5.76 4.38
N PHE A 176 -8.77 6.84 4.86
CA PHE A 176 -9.86 6.72 5.83
C PHE A 176 -11.02 5.83 5.33
N VAL A 177 -11.25 5.78 4.01
CA VAL A 177 -12.30 4.93 3.41
C VAL A 177 -11.95 3.44 3.57
N ALA A 178 -10.68 3.09 3.30
CA ALA A 178 -10.19 1.72 3.46
C ALA A 178 -10.06 1.34 4.93
N TRP A 179 -9.58 2.27 5.77
CA TRP A 179 -9.46 2.10 7.21
C TRP A 179 -10.77 1.71 7.90
N GLY A 180 -11.88 2.36 7.52
CA GLY A 180 -13.19 2.05 8.10
C GLY A 180 -13.79 0.72 7.64
N LYS A 181 -13.50 0.30 6.38
CA LYS A 181 -14.13 -0.88 5.76
C LYS A 181 -13.41 -2.20 6.05
N ASN A 182 -12.10 -2.17 6.24
CA ASN A 182 -11.27 -3.38 6.22
C ASN A 182 -10.92 -3.94 7.60
N ARG A 183 -11.41 -3.32 8.67
CA ARG A 183 -11.13 -3.79 10.02
C ARG A 183 -11.74 -5.15 10.30
N LYS A 184 -10.88 -6.11 10.58
CA LYS A 184 -11.24 -7.45 11.07
C LYS A 184 -10.72 -7.64 12.48
N ALA A 185 -11.34 -8.58 13.20
CA ALA A 185 -10.76 -9.07 14.44
C ALA A 185 -9.38 -9.69 14.18
N ILE A 186 -8.48 -9.57 15.14
CA ILE A 186 -7.17 -10.24 15.12
C ILE A 186 -7.43 -11.74 15.02
N PRO A 187 -6.77 -12.43 14.08
CA PRO A 187 -6.97 -13.87 13.88
C PRO A 187 -6.43 -14.69 15.06
#